data_092429b09922b9985a5ddffc025590ed
#
_entry.id   092429b09922b9985a5ddffc025590ed
#
_cell.length_a   1.000
_cell.length_b   1.000
_cell.length_c   1.000
_cell.angle_alpha   90.00
_cell.angle_beta   90.00
_cell.angle_gamma   90.00
#
_symmetry.space_group_name_H-M   'P 1'
#
loop_
_entity.id
_entity.type
_entity.pdbx_description
1 polymer ?
#
loop_
_entity_poly.entity_id
_entity_poly.type
_entity_poly.pdbx_seq_one_letter_code
_entity_poly.pdbx_strand_id
1 'polypeptide(L)'
;MLLLKKFSDGVLIINSDNNALSRNSLYKLFLPLLILISGCTAHYPVSESIDEINPFGGYRSQLTQNESRSDTLFVGIAFSGGGTRAAAFSYGVLEALREITIQWEGKERRLIDEIDTISSVSGGSFTAAYYGLFGDRIFEDYEEKFLKIDVEGYLKGILWKPWTWFSLGSSFFGRSDYAAEYYDEILFEGKTFADMMSSNGPLIQINATEVSTGTQFTFLQGQFDLLCNDVSTYPVSRAVAASSAVPVLFSSITIDNNAGSCGYQRPPWLDAVLNSEDDISRRRHLAEKYVLWLDRETYPYLHLYDGGLTDNLGVRPFINRFTFAGNAWELAKSTGKQDSKRLVIIIVNAQAESKTHFSRLASPVPLLDTIMGATSIPLNEYTFESLVAVKSAMADFSKDFAEGRCADRVSKGEDTAGCDEFKANLIVIDLDDIKDKQKRDRLKQLPTSFVLNPSEVDDLRNAAKEIIGESKTFQKFINDLN
;
A
#
# COMPACT_ATOMS: atom_id res chain seq x y z
N MET A 1 -23.18 20.60 -48.40
CA MET A 1 -22.92 21.27 -49.72
C MET A 1 -21.60 20.78 -50.21
N LEU A 2 -21.71 19.75 -51.03
CA LEU A 2 -21.12 19.50 -52.33
C LEU A 2 -19.58 19.70 -52.44
N LEU A 3 -18.85 18.58 -52.69
CA LEU A 3 -18.45 18.26 -54.07
C LEU A 3 -17.86 16.82 -54.14
N LEU A 4 -18.65 15.94 -54.76
CA LEU A 4 -18.23 14.72 -55.40
C LEU A 4 -17.49 15.08 -56.68
N LYS A 5 -16.34 14.50 -56.97
CA LYS A 5 -15.83 14.37 -58.35
C LYS A 5 -15.39 12.94 -58.62
N LYS A 6 -16.11 12.35 -59.56
CA LYS A 6 -15.82 11.12 -60.30
C LYS A 6 -14.45 11.20 -60.97
N PHE A 7 -13.72 10.08 -60.94
CA PHE A 7 -12.80 9.73 -62.02
C PHE A 7 -13.13 8.31 -62.49
N SER A 8 -13.45 8.25 -63.76
CA SER A 8 -13.75 7.03 -64.54
C SER A 8 -12.47 6.48 -65.19
N ASP A 9 -12.43 5.17 -65.27
CA ASP A 9 -11.83 4.35 -66.32
C ASP A 9 -10.34 4.53 -66.66
N GLY A 10 -9.54 3.59 -66.18
CA GLY A 10 -8.23 3.26 -66.69
C GLY A 10 -8.00 1.76 -66.55
N VAL A 11 -8.35 1.01 -67.59
CA VAL A 11 -8.01 -0.40 -67.76
C VAL A 11 -6.52 -0.54 -67.88
N LEU A 12 -5.87 -1.09 -66.88
CA LEU A 12 -4.46 -1.53 -66.99
C LEU A 12 -4.46 -3.02 -67.28
N ILE A 13 -4.11 -3.35 -68.53
CA ILE A 13 -3.79 -4.71 -68.95
C ILE A 13 -2.44 -5.06 -68.30
N ILE A 14 -2.46 -5.91 -67.31
CA ILE A 14 -1.24 -6.51 -66.79
C ILE A 14 -0.98 -7.80 -67.56
N ASN A 15 0.09 -7.78 -68.31
CA ASN A 15 0.64 -8.92 -69.01
C ASN A 15 1.04 -10.01 -67.99
N SER A 16 0.55 -11.20 -68.21
CA SER A 16 0.90 -12.40 -67.45
C SER A 16 2.28 -12.89 -67.89
N ASP A 17 3.31 -12.59 -67.11
CA ASP A 17 4.54 -13.35 -67.15
C ASP A 17 4.80 -14.03 -65.85
N ASN A 18 4.90 -15.33 -65.94
CA ASN A 18 5.10 -16.34 -64.93
C ASN A 18 6.17 -16.01 -63.87
N ASN A 19 5.78 -15.86 -62.63
CA ASN A 19 6.52 -16.34 -61.47
C ASN A 19 5.52 -16.76 -60.38
N ALA A 20 5.03 -18.01 -60.55
CA ALA A 20 4.25 -18.69 -59.56
C ALA A 20 5.12 -19.07 -58.34
N LEU A 21 5.38 -18.15 -57.46
CA LEU A 21 5.60 -18.50 -56.06
C LEU A 21 4.32 -19.18 -55.60
N SER A 22 4.34 -20.51 -55.52
CA SER A 22 3.17 -21.34 -55.27
C SER A 22 2.43 -20.83 -54.05
N ARG A 23 1.13 -20.61 -54.14
CA ARG A 23 0.22 -20.28 -53.02
C ARG A 23 0.46 -21.18 -51.81
N ASN A 24 0.91 -22.42 -52.04
CA ASN A 24 1.29 -23.37 -50.98
C ASN A 24 2.57 -22.98 -50.20
N SER A 25 3.48 -22.16 -50.76
CA SER A 25 4.66 -21.69 -50.05
C SER A 25 4.36 -20.54 -49.11
N LEU A 26 3.45 -19.65 -49.48
CA LEU A 26 2.94 -18.58 -48.62
C LEU A 26 2.15 -19.14 -47.42
N TYR A 27 1.29 -20.15 -47.61
CA TYR A 27 0.56 -20.81 -46.50
C TYR A 27 1.52 -21.55 -45.57
N LYS A 28 2.61 -22.12 -46.04
CA LYS A 28 3.63 -22.78 -45.21
C LYS A 28 4.46 -21.81 -44.39
N LEU A 29 4.55 -20.53 -44.80
CA LEU A 29 5.22 -19.48 -44.01
C LEU A 29 4.23 -18.76 -43.06
N PHE A 30 2.99 -18.55 -43.51
CA PHE A 30 1.96 -17.85 -42.73
C PHE A 30 1.32 -18.71 -41.63
N LEU A 31 1.20 -20.04 -41.85
CA LEU A 31 0.60 -20.93 -40.86
C LEU A 31 1.42 -21.06 -39.54
N PRO A 32 2.76 -21.24 -39.58
CA PRO A 32 3.58 -21.20 -38.38
C PRO A 32 3.63 -19.80 -37.73
N LEU A 33 3.55 -18.72 -38.52
CA LEU A 33 3.48 -17.35 -38.00
C LEU A 33 2.15 -17.07 -37.29
N LEU A 34 1.03 -17.58 -37.80
CA LEU A 34 -0.29 -17.52 -37.15
C LEU A 34 -0.32 -18.37 -35.87
N ILE A 35 0.35 -19.53 -35.85
CA ILE A 35 0.46 -20.39 -34.65
C ILE A 35 1.38 -19.73 -33.60
N LEU A 36 2.39 -18.97 -34.01
CA LEU A 36 3.24 -18.19 -33.13
C LEU A 36 2.48 -16.96 -32.53
N ILE A 37 1.49 -16.44 -33.24
CA ILE A 37 0.65 -15.31 -32.74
C ILE A 37 -0.50 -15.80 -31.82
N SER A 38 -0.94 -17.05 -31.97
CA SER A 38 -1.98 -17.64 -31.10
C SER A 38 -1.44 -18.29 -29.81
N GLY A 39 -0.11 -18.29 -29.62
CA GLY A 39 0.52 -18.88 -28.45
C GLY A 39 0.81 -17.84 -27.40
N CYS A 40 0.15 -17.96 -26.25
CA CYS A 40 0.39 -17.30 -25.00
C CYS A 40 -0.17 -15.86 -24.89
N THR A 41 -1.47 -15.72 -24.83
CA THR A 41 -2.02 -14.74 -23.92
C THR A 41 -1.70 -15.25 -22.51
N ALA A 42 -0.69 -14.70 -21.86
CA ALA A 42 -0.44 -14.95 -20.46
C ALA A 42 -1.68 -14.48 -19.69
N HIS A 43 -2.55 -15.40 -19.34
CA HIS A 43 -3.66 -15.13 -18.45
C HIS A 43 -3.11 -15.24 -17.04
N TYR A 44 -2.91 -14.11 -16.40
CA TYR A 44 -2.61 -14.09 -14.97
C TYR A 44 -3.92 -14.29 -14.20
N PRO A 45 -4.01 -15.31 -13.35
CA PRO A 45 -5.09 -15.40 -12.38
C PRO A 45 -4.93 -14.20 -11.44
N VAL A 46 -5.87 -13.27 -11.51
CA VAL A 46 -5.74 -11.98 -10.85
C VAL A 46 -6.03 -12.11 -9.36
N SER A 47 -6.88 -13.08 -8.97
CA SER A 47 -7.12 -13.55 -7.61
C SER A 47 -8.03 -14.78 -7.65
N GLU A 48 -7.87 -15.70 -6.69
CA GLU A 48 -8.76 -16.84 -6.57
C GLU A 48 -10.10 -16.40 -5.98
N SER A 49 -11.22 -16.84 -6.58
CA SER A 49 -12.55 -16.59 -6.05
C SER A 49 -12.85 -17.54 -4.89
N ILE A 50 -13.69 -17.08 -3.96
CA ILE A 50 -14.23 -17.91 -2.89
C ILE A 50 -15.74 -18.15 -3.11
N ASP A 51 -16.22 -19.30 -2.67
CA ASP A 51 -17.65 -19.66 -2.76
C ASP A 51 -18.43 -19.25 -1.51
N GLU A 52 -17.74 -19.08 -0.37
CA GLU A 52 -18.36 -18.73 0.92
C GLU A 52 -17.40 -17.86 1.76
N ILE A 53 -17.97 -16.89 2.49
CA ILE A 53 -17.22 -16.04 3.43
C ILE A 53 -16.91 -16.83 4.71
N ASN A 54 -15.63 -16.96 5.01
CA ASN A 54 -15.17 -17.47 6.30
C ASN A 54 -14.71 -16.30 7.19
N PRO A 55 -15.48 -15.88 8.19
CA PRO A 55 -15.10 -14.77 9.07
C PRO A 55 -13.87 -15.05 9.95
N PHE A 56 -13.51 -16.32 10.08
CA PHE A 56 -12.34 -16.80 10.85
C PHE A 56 -11.18 -17.27 9.95
N GLY A 57 -11.24 -17.01 8.65
CA GLY A 57 -10.23 -17.38 7.67
C GLY A 57 -9.63 -16.19 6.95
N GLY A 58 -8.51 -16.43 6.26
CA GLY A 58 -7.80 -15.43 5.48
C GLY A 58 -6.97 -14.45 6.33
N TYR A 59 -6.22 -13.58 5.66
CA TYR A 59 -5.33 -12.61 6.29
C TYR A 59 -6.11 -11.45 6.93
N ARG A 60 -6.40 -11.57 8.24
CA ARG A 60 -7.23 -10.65 9.03
C ARG A 60 -6.53 -10.24 10.32
N SER A 61 -6.84 -9.06 10.84
CA SER A 61 -6.27 -8.55 12.08
C SER A 61 -6.55 -9.40 13.32
N GLN A 62 -7.70 -10.09 13.35
CA GLN A 62 -8.05 -10.96 14.47
C GLN A 62 -7.20 -12.23 14.53
N LEU A 63 -6.63 -12.65 13.38
CA LEU A 63 -5.89 -13.90 13.25
C LEU A 63 -4.37 -13.72 13.30
N THR A 64 -3.88 -12.47 13.30
CA THR A 64 -2.45 -12.15 13.40
C THR A 64 -2.02 -11.78 14.83
N GLN A 65 -2.82 -12.16 15.82
CA GLN A 65 -2.44 -11.97 17.22
C GLN A 65 -1.29 -12.91 17.57
N ASN A 66 -0.23 -12.36 18.14
CA ASN A 66 0.93 -13.10 18.59
C ASN A 66 0.95 -13.10 20.13
N GLU A 67 0.84 -14.27 20.75
CA GLU A 67 0.83 -14.44 22.22
C GLU A 67 2.11 -13.92 22.91
N SER A 68 3.20 -13.73 22.16
CA SER A 68 4.43 -13.14 22.72
C SER A 68 4.34 -11.63 22.94
N ARG A 69 3.41 -10.92 22.24
CA ARG A 69 3.19 -9.47 22.41
C ARG A 69 2.33 -9.19 23.62
N SER A 70 2.39 -7.95 24.10
CA SER A 70 1.51 -7.50 25.17
C SER A 70 0.09 -7.27 24.66
N ASP A 71 -0.91 -7.73 25.43
CA ASP A 71 -2.32 -7.42 25.16
C ASP A 71 -2.72 -6.01 25.59
N THR A 72 -1.90 -5.38 26.44
CA THR A 72 -2.18 -4.07 27.03
C THR A 72 -1.44 -2.91 26.39
N LEU A 73 -0.47 -3.20 25.49
CA LEU A 73 0.23 -2.24 24.66
C LEU A 73 -0.12 -2.50 23.20
N PHE A 74 -0.56 -1.47 22.49
CA PHE A 74 -0.75 -1.53 21.04
C PHE A 74 0.22 -0.59 20.33
N VAL A 75 1.03 -1.14 19.43
CA VAL A 75 2.01 -0.41 18.63
C VAL A 75 1.65 -0.53 17.16
N GLY A 76 1.20 0.59 16.57
CA GLY A 76 0.95 0.71 15.14
C GLY A 76 2.00 1.60 14.49
N ILE A 77 2.45 1.22 13.29
CA ILE A 77 3.40 2.04 12.50
C ILE A 77 2.80 2.31 11.12
N ALA A 78 3.02 3.52 10.61
CA ALA A 78 2.69 3.89 9.24
C ALA A 78 3.98 4.24 8.49
N PHE A 79 4.27 3.53 7.38
CA PHE A 79 5.40 3.81 6.49
C PHE A 79 4.90 4.52 5.23
N SER A 80 5.39 5.73 5.01
CA SER A 80 5.01 6.54 3.85
C SER A 80 5.58 6.03 2.54
N GLY A 81 5.00 6.53 1.43
CA GLY A 81 5.59 6.38 0.10
C GLY A 81 6.83 7.24 -0.13
N GLY A 82 7.55 6.97 -1.22
CA GLY A 82 8.75 7.72 -1.61
C GLY A 82 9.89 6.89 -2.22
N GLY A 83 9.58 5.74 -2.83
CA GLY A 83 10.58 4.86 -3.47
C GLY A 83 11.63 4.35 -2.48
N THR A 84 12.87 4.14 -2.96
CA THR A 84 13.99 3.67 -2.12
C THR A 84 14.29 4.61 -0.95
N ARG A 85 14.01 5.93 -1.07
CA ARG A 85 14.15 6.87 0.05
C ARG A 85 13.27 6.48 1.24
N ALA A 86 11.99 6.21 0.99
CA ALA A 86 11.06 5.78 2.02
C ALA A 86 11.40 4.39 2.57
N ALA A 87 11.79 3.46 1.70
CA ALA A 87 12.22 2.13 2.12
C ALA A 87 13.43 2.19 3.06
N ALA A 88 14.47 2.96 2.70
CA ALA A 88 15.69 3.11 3.53
C ALA A 88 15.42 3.83 4.85
N PHE A 89 14.58 4.88 4.84
CA PHE A 89 14.21 5.60 6.05
C PHE A 89 13.38 4.74 7.00
N SER A 90 12.39 4.01 6.48
CA SER A 90 11.60 3.04 7.25
C SER A 90 12.44 1.90 7.81
N TYR A 91 13.41 1.42 7.04
CA TYR A 91 14.37 0.42 7.50
C TYR A 91 15.22 0.94 8.68
N GLY A 92 15.73 2.17 8.59
CA GLY A 92 16.44 2.82 9.69
C GLY A 92 15.60 2.98 10.96
N VAL A 93 14.28 3.19 10.82
CA VAL A 93 13.36 3.19 11.97
C VAL A 93 13.27 1.80 12.60
N LEU A 94 13.11 0.73 11.81
CA LEU A 94 13.11 -0.64 12.34
C LEU A 94 14.43 -0.99 13.03
N GLU A 95 15.58 -0.58 12.46
CA GLU A 95 16.87 -0.75 13.11
C GLU A 95 16.93 -0.05 14.49
N ALA A 96 16.42 1.17 14.60
CA ALA A 96 16.38 1.88 15.87
C ALA A 96 15.43 1.21 16.89
N LEU A 97 14.24 0.78 16.46
CA LEU A 97 13.28 0.10 17.35
C LEU A 97 13.80 -1.26 17.83
N ARG A 98 14.63 -1.94 17.03
CA ARG A 98 15.28 -3.20 17.41
C ARG A 98 16.24 -3.03 18.60
N GLU A 99 16.91 -1.89 18.69
CA GLU A 99 17.89 -1.59 19.73
C GLU A 99 17.26 -1.11 21.05
N ILE A 100 15.93 -0.80 21.03
CA ILE A 100 15.23 -0.26 22.19
C ILE A 100 14.57 -1.39 22.97
N THR A 101 14.91 -1.47 24.25
CA THR A 101 14.29 -2.36 25.23
C THR A 101 13.37 -1.55 26.16
N ILE A 102 12.19 -2.07 26.44
CA ILE A 102 11.19 -1.50 27.36
C ILE A 102 10.90 -2.46 28.51
N GLN A 103 10.51 -1.90 29.65
CA GLN A 103 10.02 -2.66 30.82
C GLN A 103 8.49 -2.52 30.87
N TRP A 104 7.76 -3.49 30.35
CA TRP A 104 6.30 -3.42 30.32
C TRP A 104 5.67 -4.58 31.10
N GLU A 105 4.83 -4.25 32.06
CA GLU A 105 4.16 -5.20 32.95
C GLU A 105 5.13 -6.19 33.61
N GLY A 106 6.28 -5.70 34.04
CA GLY A 106 7.32 -6.48 34.74
C GLY A 106 8.11 -7.42 33.84
N LYS A 107 7.99 -7.30 32.49
CA LYS A 107 8.76 -8.06 31.51
C LYS A 107 9.64 -7.11 30.69
N GLU A 108 10.85 -7.55 30.44
CA GLU A 108 11.73 -6.91 29.47
C GLU A 108 11.39 -7.35 28.05
N ARG A 109 11.22 -6.38 27.12
CA ARG A 109 10.78 -6.62 25.75
C ARG A 109 11.53 -5.73 24.78
N ARG A 110 11.88 -6.25 23.60
CA ARG A 110 12.34 -5.38 22.50
C ARG A 110 11.13 -4.64 21.94
N LEU A 111 11.23 -3.33 21.73
CA LEU A 111 10.10 -2.54 21.24
C LEU A 111 9.64 -2.98 19.84
N ILE A 112 10.56 -3.42 18.99
CA ILE A 112 10.24 -3.92 17.65
C ILE A 112 9.34 -5.17 17.68
N ASP A 113 9.47 -6.02 18.70
CA ASP A 113 8.65 -7.24 18.85
C ASP A 113 7.22 -6.94 19.29
N GLU A 114 6.98 -5.76 19.86
CA GLU A 114 5.66 -5.29 20.29
C GLU A 114 4.86 -4.62 19.15
N ILE A 115 5.38 -4.54 17.93
CA ILE A 115 4.65 -3.97 16.80
C ILE A 115 3.47 -4.89 16.45
N ASP A 116 2.24 -4.41 16.64
CA ASP A 116 1.01 -5.13 16.28
C ASP A 116 0.71 -5.02 14.78
N THR A 117 0.94 -3.84 14.19
CA THR A 117 0.61 -3.62 12.78
C THR A 117 1.51 -2.57 12.12
N ILE A 118 1.82 -2.81 10.85
CA ILE A 118 2.49 -1.83 9.99
C ILE A 118 1.59 -1.56 8.78
N SER A 119 1.12 -0.33 8.66
CA SER A 119 0.45 0.16 7.45
C SER A 119 1.48 0.83 6.54
N SER A 120 1.44 0.56 5.24
CA SER A 120 2.53 0.96 4.35
C SER A 120 2.05 1.35 2.97
N VAL A 121 2.82 2.20 2.31
CA VAL A 121 2.54 2.72 0.96
C VAL A 121 3.82 2.73 0.14
N SER A 122 3.73 2.31 -1.14
CA SER A 122 4.81 2.46 -2.14
C SER A 122 6.16 1.93 -1.62
N GLY A 123 7.20 2.76 -1.59
CA GLY A 123 8.52 2.39 -1.06
C GLY A 123 8.49 1.82 0.36
N GLY A 124 7.65 2.35 1.25
CA GLY A 124 7.47 1.82 2.60
C GLY A 124 6.91 0.39 2.64
N SER A 125 6.16 -0.02 1.59
CA SER A 125 5.58 -1.36 1.51
C SER A 125 6.62 -2.45 1.29
N PHE A 126 7.75 -2.16 0.65
CA PHE A 126 8.86 -3.12 0.51
C PHE A 126 9.44 -3.48 1.88
N THR A 127 9.74 -2.47 2.69
CA THR A 127 10.28 -2.66 4.05
C THR A 127 9.27 -3.36 4.96
N ALA A 128 8.02 -2.91 4.95
CA ALA A 128 6.96 -3.50 5.76
C ALA A 128 6.71 -4.98 5.41
N ALA A 129 6.57 -5.29 4.12
CA ALA A 129 6.29 -6.64 3.65
C ALA A 129 7.47 -7.59 3.92
N TYR A 130 8.71 -7.12 3.69
CA TYR A 130 9.88 -7.93 3.98
C TYR A 130 10.01 -8.24 5.48
N TYR A 131 9.84 -7.24 6.35
CA TYR A 131 9.83 -7.45 7.79
C TYR A 131 8.68 -8.38 8.24
N GLY A 132 7.51 -8.19 7.70
CA GLY A 132 6.34 -9.03 8.00
C GLY A 132 6.54 -10.51 7.64
N LEU A 133 7.22 -10.81 6.54
CA LEU A 133 7.50 -12.18 6.10
C LEU A 133 8.69 -12.82 6.83
N PHE A 134 9.75 -12.07 7.04
CA PHE A 134 11.05 -12.64 7.39
C PHE A 134 11.60 -12.18 8.75
N GLY A 135 10.91 -11.28 9.45
CA GLY A 135 11.32 -10.79 10.77
C GLY A 135 12.74 -10.20 10.78
N ASP A 136 13.55 -10.63 11.74
CA ASP A 136 14.92 -10.11 11.95
C ASP A 136 15.88 -10.37 10.77
N ARG A 137 15.54 -11.25 9.82
CA ARG A 137 16.31 -11.44 8.58
C ARG A 137 16.43 -10.15 7.75
N ILE A 138 15.50 -9.20 7.94
CA ILE A 138 15.58 -7.89 7.27
C ILE A 138 16.89 -7.17 7.57
N PHE A 139 17.49 -7.39 8.76
CA PHE A 139 18.75 -6.78 9.18
C PHE A 139 19.99 -7.52 8.65
N GLU A 140 19.81 -8.64 7.96
CA GLU A 140 20.88 -9.46 7.43
C GLU A 140 21.11 -9.24 5.93
N ASP A 141 20.04 -9.18 5.13
CA ASP A 141 20.15 -9.26 3.67
C ASP A 141 19.33 -8.24 2.87
N TYR A 142 18.37 -7.54 3.49
CA TYR A 142 17.48 -6.60 2.78
C TYR A 142 18.21 -5.43 2.13
N GLU A 143 19.27 -4.95 2.78
CA GLU A 143 20.08 -3.84 2.29
C GLU A 143 20.73 -4.20 0.94
N GLU A 144 21.35 -5.38 0.88
CA GLU A 144 22.04 -5.87 -0.32
C GLU A 144 21.05 -6.38 -1.40
N LYS A 145 19.90 -6.90 -0.98
CA LYS A 145 18.89 -7.41 -1.92
C LYS A 145 18.03 -6.32 -2.56
N PHE A 146 17.88 -5.16 -1.89
CA PHE A 146 16.97 -4.12 -2.37
C PHE A 146 17.50 -2.71 -2.24
N LEU A 147 17.91 -2.27 -1.07
CA LEU A 147 18.18 -0.84 -0.85
C LEU A 147 19.36 -0.31 -1.66
N LYS A 148 20.36 -1.15 -1.91
CA LYS A 148 21.62 -0.78 -2.60
C LYS A 148 21.74 -1.29 -4.04
N ILE A 149 20.65 -1.84 -4.62
CA ILE A 149 20.65 -2.28 -6.00
C ILE A 149 19.88 -1.30 -6.90
N ASP A 150 20.21 -1.32 -8.20
CA ASP A 150 19.52 -0.51 -9.21
C ASP A 150 18.29 -1.26 -9.77
N VAL A 151 17.20 -1.26 -8.99
CA VAL A 151 15.92 -1.84 -9.38
C VAL A 151 15.35 -1.14 -10.62
N GLU A 152 15.46 0.19 -10.68
CA GLU A 152 14.93 1.00 -11.76
C GLU A 152 15.64 0.73 -13.07
N GLY A 153 16.98 0.62 -13.07
CA GLY A 153 17.76 0.29 -14.25
C GLY A 153 17.46 -1.11 -14.76
N TYR A 154 17.26 -2.09 -13.88
CA TYR A 154 16.85 -3.42 -14.28
C TYR A 154 15.47 -3.43 -14.95
N LEU A 155 14.46 -2.78 -14.36
CA LEU A 155 13.11 -2.70 -14.94
C LEU A 155 13.10 -1.97 -16.28
N LYS A 156 13.86 -0.88 -16.42
CA LYS A 156 14.05 -0.21 -17.73
C LYS A 156 14.73 -1.12 -18.74
N GLY A 157 15.73 -1.90 -18.34
CA GLY A 157 16.46 -2.83 -19.18
C GLY A 157 15.56 -3.95 -19.76
N ILE A 158 14.61 -4.46 -18.97
CA ILE A 158 13.62 -5.46 -19.42
C ILE A 158 12.78 -4.92 -20.58
N LEU A 159 12.35 -3.66 -20.52
CA LEU A 159 11.50 -3.05 -21.55
C LEU A 159 12.19 -2.94 -22.92
N TRP A 160 13.52 -3.02 -22.98
CA TRP A 160 14.29 -3.04 -24.25
C TRP A 160 14.44 -4.43 -24.85
N LYS A 161 14.00 -5.51 -24.17
CA LYS A 161 14.09 -6.88 -24.68
C LYS A 161 12.93 -7.17 -25.65
N PRO A 162 13.17 -7.67 -26.88
CA PRO A 162 12.11 -7.86 -27.89
C PRO A 162 10.96 -8.76 -27.44
N TRP A 163 11.23 -9.81 -26.65
CA TRP A 163 10.20 -10.73 -26.16
C TRP A 163 9.27 -10.10 -25.12
N THR A 164 9.70 -9.07 -24.40
CA THR A 164 8.85 -8.30 -23.46
C THR A 164 7.69 -7.63 -24.20
N TRP A 165 7.91 -7.22 -25.46
CA TRP A 165 6.88 -6.57 -26.28
C TRP A 165 5.72 -7.50 -26.62
N PHE A 166 5.98 -8.82 -26.72
CA PHE A 166 4.90 -9.80 -26.94
C PHE A 166 4.01 -9.92 -25.69
N SER A 167 4.57 -9.93 -24.49
CA SER A 167 3.82 -10.00 -23.24
C SER A 167 3.08 -8.70 -22.94
N LEU A 168 3.70 -7.53 -23.19
CA LEU A 168 3.06 -6.21 -23.08
C LEU A 168 1.94 -5.98 -24.09
N GLY A 169 1.86 -6.79 -25.16
CA GLY A 169 0.73 -6.83 -26.07
C GLY A 169 -0.50 -7.54 -25.53
N SER A 170 -0.40 -8.22 -24.37
CA SER A 170 -1.53 -8.81 -23.66
C SER A 170 -2.35 -7.71 -22.97
N SER A 171 -3.67 -7.82 -23.02
CA SER A 171 -4.56 -6.91 -22.29
C SER A 171 -4.50 -7.11 -20.77
N PHE A 172 -3.85 -8.19 -20.29
CA PHE A 172 -3.85 -8.64 -18.90
C PHE A 172 -2.48 -8.56 -18.21
N PHE A 173 -1.43 -8.17 -18.95
CA PHE A 173 -0.06 -8.14 -18.44
C PHE A 173 0.62 -6.80 -18.76
N GLY A 174 0.98 -6.08 -17.73
CA GLY A 174 1.57 -4.74 -17.85
C GLY A 174 2.96 -4.61 -17.23
N ARG A 175 3.48 -3.40 -17.22
CA ARG A 175 4.80 -3.08 -16.63
C ARG A 175 4.88 -3.38 -15.14
N SER A 176 3.76 -3.23 -14.41
CA SER A 176 3.69 -3.56 -12.98
C SER A 176 3.71 -5.06 -12.72
N ASP A 177 3.23 -5.88 -13.65
CA ASP A 177 3.32 -7.33 -13.52
C ASP A 177 4.77 -7.82 -13.64
N TYR A 178 5.54 -7.24 -14.58
CA TYR A 178 6.99 -7.48 -14.64
C TYR A 178 7.72 -7.01 -13.38
N ALA A 179 7.31 -5.89 -12.83
CA ALA A 179 7.88 -5.41 -11.59
C ALA A 179 7.58 -6.39 -10.43
N ALA A 180 6.35 -6.91 -10.37
CA ALA A 180 5.95 -7.89 -9.37
C ALA A 180 6.77 -9.18 -9.47
N GLU A 181 6.99 -9.71 -10.69
CA GLU A 181 7.86 -10.88 -10.92
C GLU A 181 9.29 -10.62 -10.44
N TYR A 182 9.83 -9.46 -10.76
CA TYR A 182 11.18 -9.11 -10.33
C TYR A 182 11.30 -8.93 -8.82
N TYR A 183 10.31 -8.28 -8.19
CA TYR A 183 10.27 -8.15 -6.72
C TYR A 183 10.15 -9.50 -6.05
N ASP A 184 9.42 -10.43 -6.67
CA ASP A 184 9.31 -11.79 -6.17
C ASP A 184 10.67 -12.51 -6.20
N GLU A 185 11.37 -12.43 -7.33
CA GLU A 185 12.67 -13.05 -7.53
C GLU A 185 13.73 -12.55 -6.53
N ILE A 186 13.81 -11.22 -6.31
CA ILE A 186 14.88 -10.64 -5.48
C ILE A 186 14.55 -10.56 -4.00
N LEU A 187 13.24 -10.45 -3.62
CA LEU A 187 12.82 -10.17 -2.25
C LEU A 187 11.88 -11.20 -1.66
N PHE A 188 10.77 -11.53 -2.38
CA PHE A 188 9.64 -12.16 -1.73
C PHE A 188 9.60 -13.69 -1.87
N GLU A 189 10.46 -14.28 -2.70
CA GLU A 189 10.72 -15.73 -2.75
C GLU A 189 9.46 -16.58 -2.97
N GLY A 190 8.49 -16.10 -3.78
CA GLY A 190 7.21 -16.76 -4.03
C GLY A 190 6.21 -16.69 -2.87
N LYS A 191 6.45 -15.84 -1.87
CA LYS A 191 5.63 -15.75 -0.67
C LYS A 191 4.28 -15.08 -0.91
N THR A 192 3.25 -15.61 -0.24
CA THR A 192 1.87 -15.15 -0.28
C THR A 192 1.42 -14.57 1.07
N PHE A 193 0.20 -14.05 1.13
CA PHE A 193 -0.37 -13.60 2.41
C PHE A 193 -0.63 -14.77 3.39
N ALA A 194 -0.77 -16.02 2.93
CA ALA A 194 -0.80 -17.19 3.81
C ALA A 194 0.54 -17.38 4.52
N ASP A 195 1.66 -17.21 3.80
CA ASP A 195 3.00 -17.24 4.41
C ASP A 195 3.16 -16.10 5.43
N MET A 196 2.69 -14.90 5.09
CA MET A 196 2.74 -13.73 5.98
C MET A 196 1.91 -13.95 7.26
N MET A 197 0.75 -14.59 7.15
CA MET A 197 -0.05 -14.96 8.32
C MET A 197 0.68 -15.98 9.21
N SER A 198 1.45 -16.88 8.62
CA SER A 198 2.18 -17.94 9.32
C SER A 198 3.51 -17.48 9.93
N SER A 199 3.98 -16.26 9.62
CA SER A 199 5.28 -15.76 10.05
C SER A 199 5.35 -15.32 11.52
N ASN A 200 4.21 -15.21 12.22
CA ASN A 200 4.07 -14.58 13.53
C ASN A 200 4.53 -13.10 13.58
N GLY A 201 4.74 -12.48 12.44
CA GLY A 201 5.06 -11.06 12.28
C GLY A 201 3.88 -10.14 12.64
N PRO A 202 4.06 -8.80 12.59
CA PRO A 202 2.96 -7.86 12.72
C PRO A 202 1.97 -7.99 11.56
N LEU A 203 0.75 -7.50 11.74
CA LEU A 203 -0.19 -7.35 10.63
C LEU A 203 0.32 -6.31 9.64
N ILE A 204 0.68 -6.73 8.44
CA ILE A 204 1.11 -5.83 7.38
C ILE A 204 -0.08 -5.40 6.52
N GLN A 205 -0.31 -4.10 6.43
CA GLN A 205 -1.36 -3.49 5.63
C GLN A 205 -0.71 -2.78 4.44
N ILE A 206 -0.64 -3.46 3.31
CA ILE A 206 -0.15 -2.89 2.05
C ILE A 206 -1.31 -2.12 1.42
N ASN A 207 -1.10 -0.84 1.11
CA ASN A 207 -2.16 0.03 0.60
C ASN A 207 -1.91 0.44 -0.85
N ALA A 208 -2.95 0.37 -1.66
CA ALA A 208 -3.00 0.84 -3.03
C ALA A 208 -4.20 1.78 -3.22
N THR A 209 -4.32 2.38 -4.39
CA THR A 209 -5.46 3.24 -4.78
C THR A 209 -6.24 2.56 -5.89
N GLU A 210 -7.52 2.29 -5.68
CA GLU A 210 -8.42 1.90 -6.75
C GLU A 210 -8.83 3.16 -7.54
N VAL A 211 -8.50 3.17 -8.84
CA VAL A 211 -8.51 4.41 -9.63
C VAL A 211 -9.90 4.87 -10.03
N SER A 212 -10.85 3.95 -10.24
CA SER A 212 -12.19 4.27 -10.74
C SER A 212 -13.02 5.01 -9.69
N THR A 213 -12.86 4.63 -8.41
CA THR A 213 -13.58 5.24 -7.29
C THR A 213 -12.74 6.24 -6.50
N GLY A 214 -11.41 6.25 -6.71
CA GLY A 214 -10.47 7.02 -5.90
C GLY A 214 -10.44 6.56 -4.44
N THR A 215 -10.64 5.26 -4.19
CA THR A 215 -10.73 4.69 -2.85
C THR A 215 -9.44 3.95 -2.52
N GLN A 216 -8.99 4.07 -1.27
CA GLN A 216 -7.91 3.26 -0.76
C GLN A 216 -8.31 1.78 -0.76
N PHE A 217 -7.43 0.95 -1.29
CA PHE A 217 -7.51 -0.50 -1.25
C PHE A 217 -6.39 -1.05 -0.36
N THR A 218 -6.76 -1.80 0.67
CA THR A 218 -5.80 -2.44 1.58
C THR A 218 -5.84 -3.95 1.37
N PHE A 219 -4.69 -4.57 1.18
CA PHE A 219 -4.59 -6.03 0.98
C PHE A 219 -4.83 -6.77 2.30
N LEU A 220 -6.11 -6.89 2.65
CA LEU A 220 -6.64 -7.64 3.79
C LEU A 220 -7.88 -8.41 3.34
N GLN A 221 -8.13 -9.59 3.94
CA GLN A 221 -9.27 -10.42 3.59
C GLN A 221 -10.61 -9.67 3.68
N GLY A 222 -10.77 -8.75 4.63
CA GLY A 222 -12.02 -7.99 4.74
C GLY A 222 -12.36 -7.13 3.52
N GLN A 223 -11.37 -6.69 2.73
CA GLN A 223 -11.63 -6.02 1.44
C GLN A 223 -11.79 -7.03 0.30
N PHE A 224 -11.06 -8.13 0.34
CA PHE A 224 -11.23 -9.23 -0.61
C PHE A 224 -12.59 -9.92 -0.47
N ASP A 225 -13.19 -9.94 0.73
CA ASP A 225 -14.56 -10.43 0.94
C ASP A 225 -15.61 -9.67 0.13
N LEU A 226 -15.44 -8.35 -0.02
CA LEU A 226 -16.34 -7.53 -0.86
C LEU A 226 -16.32 -8.00 -2.32
N LEU A 227 -15.16 -8.50 -2.76
CA LEU A 227 -14.91 -8.98 -4.12
C LEU A 227 -15.13 -10.48 -4.27
N CYS A 228 -15.51 -11.18 -3.22
CA CYS A 228 -15.57 -12.65 -3.17
C CYS A 228 -14.25 -13.33 -3.61
N ASN A 229 -13.11 -12.82 -3.16
CA ASN A 229 -11.78 -13.31 -3.50
C ASN A 229 -11.00 -13.73 -2.24
N ASP A 230 -10.01 -14.61 -2.42
CA ASP A 230 -9.07 -15.03 -1.37
C ASP A 230 -7.76 -14.24 -1.47
N VAL A 231 -7.42 -13.49 -0.41
CA VAL A 231 -6.13 -12.82 -0.34
C VAL A 231 -5.00 -13.77 0.06
N SER A 232 -5.31 -14.91 0.68
CA SER A 232 -4.30 -15.83 1.23
C SER A 232 -3.35 -16.36 0.16
N THR A 233 -3.88 -16.64 -1.02
CA THR A 233 -3.11 -17.12 -2.18
C THR A 233 -2.46 -15.99 -2.98
N TYR A 234 -2.78 -14.72 -2.66
CA TYR A 234 -2.28 -13.58 -3.43
C TYR A 234 -0.80 -13.33 -3.15
N PRO A 235 0.05 -13.18 -4.19
CA PRO A 235 1.48 -12.93 -4.02
C PRO A 235 1.75 -11.58 -3.34
N VAL A 236 2.59 -11.57 -2.32
CA VAL A 236 2.99 -10.33 -1.62
C VAL A 236 3.70 -9.37 -2.57
N SER A 237 4.55 -9.90 -3.47
CA SER A 237 5.23 -9.13 -4.52
C SER A 237 4.26 -8.32 -5.38
N ARG A 238 3.11 -8.92 -5.74
CA ARG A 238 2.08 -8.28 -6.56
C ARG A 238 1.34 -7.17 -5.80
N ALA A 239 1.09 -7.36 -4.51
CA ALA A 239 0.51 -6.33 -3.65
C ALA A 239 1.45 -5.12 -3.48
N VAL A 240 2.75 -5.39 -3.28
CA VAL A 240 3.79 -4.34 -3.21
C VAL A 240 3.93 -3.62 -4.55
N ALA A 241 3.86 -4.34 -5.68
CA ALA A 241 3.87 -3.74 -7.01
C ALA A 241 2.65 -2.84 -7.23
N ALA A 242 1.45 -3.24 -6.79
CA ALA A 242 0.25 -2.39 -6.84
C ALA A 242 0.42 -1.12 -6.00
N SER A 243 0.93 -1.29 -4.76
CA SER A 243 1.19 -0.18 -3.83
C SER A 243 2.20 0.83 -4.35
N SER A 244 3.10 0.41 -5.24
CA SER A 244 4.18 1.22 -5.82
C SER A 244 4.02 1.52 -7.30
N ALA A 245 2.85 1.24 -7.87
CA ALA A 245 2.53 1.49 -9.27
C ALA A 245 2.26 2.97 -9.54
N VAL A 246 3.32 3.79 -9.59
CA VAL A 246 3.21 5.23 -9.90
C VAL A 246 2.63 5.40 -11.31
N PRO A 247 1.53 6.17 -11.49
CA PRO A 247 0.95 6.44 -12.80
C PRO A 247 1.98 6.97 -13.80
N VAL A 248 1.79 6.68 -15.09
CA VAL A 248 2.70 7.02 -16.20
C VAL A 248 3.95 6.11 -16.25
N LEU A 249 4.60 5.86 -15.11
CA LEU A 249 5.78 4.97 -15.06
C LEU A 249 5.38 3.50 -15.11
N PHE A 250 4.34 3.15 -14.38
CA PHE A 250 3.82 1.78 -14.25
C PHE A 250 2.39 1.67 -14.79
N SER A 251 1.95 0.46 -15.10
CA SER A 251 0.55 0.12 -15.37
C SER A 251 -0.18 -0.13 -14.04
N SER A 252 -1.52 -0.10 -14.06
CA SER A 252 -2.29 -0.60 -12.93
C SER A 252 -2.07 -2.10 -12.73
N ILE A 253 -2.19 -2.56 -11.50
CA ILE A 253 -2.43 -3.97 -11.19
C ILE A 253 -3.94 -4.18 -11.17
N THR A 254 -4.41 -5.20 -11.90
CA THR A 254 -5.84 -5.50 -12.02
C THR A 254 -6.21 -6.67 -11.11
N ILE A 255 -7.36 -6.55 -10.44
CA ILE A 255 -7.99 -7.60 -9.62
C ILE A 255 -9.39 -7.88 -10.20
N ASP A 256 -9.75 -9.17 -10.35
CA ASP A 256 -11.08 -9.58 -10.73
C ASP A 256 -12.08 -9.26 -9.61
N ASN A 257 -13.24 -8.77 -9.98
CA ASN A 257 -14.34 -8.59 -9.06
C ASN A 257 -15.33 -9.75 -9.20
N ASN A 258 -15.34 -10.66 -8.24
CA ASN A 258 -16.27 -11.77 -8.16
C ASN A 258 -17.45 -11.51 -7.20
N ALA A 259 -17.71 -10.25 -6.85
CA ALA A 259 -18.78 -9.87 -5.94
C ALA A 259 -20.11 -10.55 -6.29
N GLY A 260 -20.81 -11.00 -5.25
CA GLY A 260 -22.08 -11.73 -5.38
C GLY A 260 -21.96 -13.26 -5.51
N SER A 261 -20.73 -13.83 -5.74
CA SER A 261 -20.56 -15.28 -5.84
C SER A 261 -20.47 -16.01 -4.50
N CYS A 262 -20.07 -15.33 -3.42
CA CYS A 262 -19.73 -15.93 -2.12
C CYS A 262 -20.77 -15.69 -1.01
N GLY A 263 -21.94 -15.14 -1.35
CA GLY A 263 -22.98 -14.86 -0.36
C GLY A 263 -22.62 -13.75 0.64
N TYR A 264 -21.70 -12.83 0.28
CA TYR A 264 -21.35 -11.69 1.14
C TYR A 264 -22.60 -10.92 1.59
N GLN A 265 -22.75 -10.75 2.90
CA GLN A 265 -23.83 -9.98 3.50
C GLN A 265 -23.33 -8.59 3.90
N ARG A 266 -24.03 -7.56 3.46
CA ARG A 266 -23.73 -6.19 3.90
C ARG A 266 -23.88 -6.10 5.41
N PRO A 267 -22.88 -5.57 6.13
CA PRO A 267 -23.03 -5.34 7.56
C PRO A 267 -24.11 -4.29 7.82
N PRO A 268 -24.93 -4.43 8.90
CA PRO A 268 -26.06 -3.53 9.18
C PRO A 268 -25.69 -2.05 9.26
N TRP A 269 -24.46 -1.73 9.70
CA TRP A 269 -23.99 -0.36 9.78
C TRP A 269 -23.91 0.32 8.40
N LEU A 270 -23.63 -0.45 7.34
CA LEU A 270 -23.49 0.08 5.98
C LEU A 270 -24.82 0.65 5.47
N ASP A 271 -25.88 -0.13 5.57
CA ASP A 271 -27.22 0.31 5.17
C ASP A 271 -27.75 1.42 6.09
N ALA A 272 -27.46 1.36 7.40
CA ALA A 272 -27.85 2.40 8.35
C ALA A 272 -27.21 3.77 8.01
N VAL A 273 -25.94 3.77 7.62
CA VAL A 273 -25.24 5.00 7.24
C VAL A 273 -25.71 5.55 5.91
N LEU A 274 -25.97 4.68 4.92
CA LEU A 274 -26.47 5.11 3.61
C LEU A 274 -27.88 5.70 3.67
N ASN A 275 -28.69 5.28 4.65
CA ASN A 275 -30.04 5.77 4.89
C ASN A 275 -30.10 6.91 5.93
N SER A 276 -28.98 7.32 6.51
CA SER A 276 -28.94 8.43 7.48
C SER A 276 -29.15 9.78 6.83
N GLU A 277 -29.63 10.76 7.62
CA GLU A 277 -29.76 12.16 7.20
C GLU A 277 -28.41 12.89 7.12
N ASP A 278 -27.35 12.35 7.77
CA ASP A 278 -25.99 12.89 7.71
C ASP A 278 -25.37 12.54 6.36
N ASP A 279 -25.40 13.48 5.43
CA ASP A 279 -24.90 13.36 4.07
C ASP A 279 -23.42 13.77 3.93
N ILE A 280 -22.81 14.36 4.96
CA ILE A 280 -21.40 14.81 4.97
C ILE A 280 -20.64 14.16 6.11
N SER A 281 -20.46 12.84 6.06
CA SER A 281 -19.61 12.13 7.01
C SER A 281 -18.58 11.27 6.30
N ARG A 282 -17.42 11.08 6.93
CA ARG A 282 -16.37 10.18 6.43
C ARG A 282 -16.89 8.74 6.29
N ARG A 283 -17.72 8.30 7.24
CA ARG A 283 -18.30 6.96 7.26
C ARG A 283 -19.22 6.74 6.07
N ARG A 284 -20.07 7.72 5.75
CA ARG A 284 -20.95 7.67 4.58
C ARG A 284 -20.16 7.67 3.28
N HIS A 285 -19.19 8.56 3.14
CA HIS A 285 -18.33 8.62 1.95
C HIS A 285 -17.62 7.28 1.67
N LEU A 286 -17.10 6.61 2.70
CA LEU A 286 -16.49 5.29 2.54
C LEU A 286 -17.53 4.21 2.22
N ALA A 287 -18.70 4.26 2.85
CA ALA A 287 -19.79 3.34 2.59
C ALA A 287 -20.26 3.39 1.13
N GLU A 288 -20.46 4.59 0.59
CA GLU A 288 -20.81 4.81 -0.81
C GLU A 288 -19.77 4.22 -1.78
N LYS A 289 -18.48 4.36 -1.46
CA LYS A 289 -17.42 3.78 -2.29
C LYS A 289 -17.38 2.26 -2.25
N TYR A 290 -17.53 1.66 -1.08
CA TYR A 290 -17.50 0.19 -0.94
C TYR A 290 -18.70 -0.50 -1.58
N VAL A 291 -19.89 0.16 -1.59
CA VAL A 291 -21.07 -0.37 -2.29
C VAL A 291 -20.84 -0.48 -3.80
N LEU A 292 -20.04 0.43 -4.39
CA LEU A 292 -19.70 0.35 -5.82
C LEU A 292 -18.96 -0.95 -6.15
N TRP A 293 -18.08 -1.43 -5.25
CA TRP A 293 -17.35 -2.69 -5.49
C TRP A 293 -18.24 -3.93 -5.40
N LEU A 294 -19.42 -3.83 -4.78
CA LEU A 294 -20.40 -4.92 -4.75
C LEU A 294 -21.18 -5.07 -6.07
N ASP A 295 -21.09 -4.10 -6.95
CA ASP A 295 -21.72 -4.12 -8.28
C ASP A 295 -20.73 -4.66 -9.33
N ARG A 296 -20.65 -5.99 -9.45
CA ARG A 296 -19.78 -6.66 -10.42
C ARG A 296 -20.12 -6.32 -11.87
N GLU A 297 -21.39 -6.02 -12.18
CA GLU A 297 -21.80 -5.71 -13.56
C GLU A 297 -21.19 -4.39 -14.04
N THR A 298 -21.19 -3.38 -13.15
CA THR A 298 -20.60 -2.07 -13.45
C THR A 298 -19.08 -2.07 -13.24
N TYR A 299 -18.58 -2.80 -12.23
CA TYR A 299 -17.17 -2.85 -11.85
C TYR A 299 -16.61 -4.29 -11.90
N PRO A 300 -16.48 -4.91 -13.09
CA PRO A 300 -16.00 -6.29 -13.21
C PRO A 300 -14.53 -6.46 -12.82
N TYR A 301 -13.78 -5.36 -12.81
CA TYR A 301 -12.36 -5.29 -12.44
C TYR A 301 -12.08 -4.09 -11.56
N LEU A 302 -11.14 -4.24 -10.63
CA LEU A 302 -10.52 -3.14 -9.88
C LEU A 302 -9.12 -2.89 -10.43
N HIS A 303 -8.80 -1.63 -10.68
CA HIS A 303 -7.49 -1.21 -11.18
C HIS A 303 -6.73 -0.45 -10.11
N LEU A 304 -5.64 -1.04 -9.62
CA LEU A 304 -4.86 -0.52 -8.50
C LEU A 304 -3.61 0.20 -8.97
N TYR A 305 -3.42 1.39 -8.45
CA TYR A 305 -2.23 2.22 -8.59
C TYR A 305 -1.60 2.51 -7.23
N ASP A 306 -0.49 3.26 -7.24
CA ASP A 306 0.25 3.67 -6.04
C ASP A 306 -0.67 4.20 -4.93
N GLY A 307 -0.46 3.68 -3.72
CA GLY A 307 -1.25 4.06 -2.56
C GLY A 307 -1.13 5.53 -2.18
N GLY A 308 -0.02 6.16 -2.55
CA GLY A 308 0.23 7.58 -2.32
C GLY A 308 -0.81 8.51 -2.94
N LEU A 309 -1.53 8.08 -3.99
CA LEU A 309 -2.59 8.88 -4.61
C LEU A 309 -3.75 9.18 -3.64
N THR A 310 -4.03 8.30 -2.69
CA THR A 310 -5.10 8.48 -1.69
C THR A 310 -4.57 8.73 -0.29
N ASP A 311 -3.41 8.20 0.07
CA ASP A 311 -2.82 8.31 1.40
C ASP A 311 -1.32 8.02 1.38
N ASN A 312 -0.50 9.02 1.17
CA ASN A 312 0.95 8.83 1.09
C ASN A 312 1.61 8.46 2.43
N LEU A 313 0.97 8.71 3.55
CA LEU A 313 1.48 8.37 4.88
C LEU A 313 1.13 6.94 5.31
N GLY A 314 0.13 6.31 4.70
CA GLY A 314 -0.37 5.01 5.14
C GLY A 314 -1.17 5.06 6.44
N VAL A 315 -1.75 6.20 6.78
CA VAL A 315 -2.47 6.40 8.06
C VAL A 315 -3.97 6.15 7.97
N ARG A 316 -4.53 6.17 6.77
CA ARG A 316 -5.98 5.97 6.58
C ARG A 316 -6.51 4.63 7.08
N PRO A 317 -5.80 3.49 7.01
CA PRO A 317 -6.29 2.26 7.60
C PRO A 317 -6.61 2.37 9.09
N PHE A 318 -5.81 3.12 9.86
CA PHE A 318 -6.09 3.38 11.28
C PHE A 318 -7.35 4.22 11.45
N ILE A 319 -7.46 5.32 10.68
CA ILE A 319 -8.62 6.23 10.72
C ILE A 319 -9.89 5.51 10.27
N ASN A 320 -9.83 4.73 9.20
CA ASN A 320 -10.97 4.04 8.63
C ASN A 320 -11.52 2.98 9.59
N ARG A 321 -10.64 2.22 10.27
CA ARG A 321 -11.07 1.25 11.30
C ARG A 321 -11.86 1.92 12.42
N PHE A 322 -11.36 3.04 12.94
CA PHE A 322 -12.08 3.84 13.92
C PHE A 322 -13.43 4.34 13.38
N THR A 323 -13.43 4.85 12.14
CA THR A 323 -14.64 5.33 11.45
C THR A 323 -15.69 4.21 11.29
N PHE A 324 -15.29 3.00 10.90
CA PHE A 324 -16.21 1.87 10.72
C PHE A 324 -16.76 1.34 12.03
N ALA A 325 -15.95 1.26 13.06
CA ALA A 325 -16.40 0.81 14.38
C ALA A 325 -17.40 1.79 15.04
N GLY A 326 -17.35 3.07 14.65
CA GLY A 326 -18.20 4.12 15.18
C GLY A 326 -17.62 4.82 16.40
N ASN A 327 -16.90 4.12 17.26
CA ASN A 327 -16.13 4.69 18.38
C ASN A 327 -14.97 3.75 18.79
N ALA A 328 -14.07 4.26 19.63
CA ALA A 328 -12.87 3.55 20.06
C ALA A 328 -13.15 2.30 20.89
N TRP A 329 -14.18 2.35 21.75
CA TRP A 329 -14.53 1.23 22.61
C TRP A 329 -15.09 0.04 21.81
N GLU A 330 -15.97 0.31 20.83
CA GLU A 330 -16.47 -0.73 19.92
C GLU A 330 -15.33 -1.34 19.06
N LEU A 331 -14.37 -0.53 18.63
CA LEU A 331 -13.18 -1.04 17.95
C LEU A 331 -12.38 -1.97 18.87
N ALA A 332 -12.13 -1.56 20.10
CA ALA A 332 -11.40 -2.38 21.07
C ALA A 332 -12.09 -3.71 21.36
N LYS A 333 -13.42 -3.72 21.51
CA LYS A 333 -14.20 -4.95 21.67
C LYS A 333 -14.10 -5.87 20.47
N SER A 334 -14.24 -5.32 19.26
CA SER A 334 -14.21 -6.10 18.04
C SER A 334 -12.83 -6.69 17.71
N THR A 335 -11.76 -6.12 18.28
CA THR A 335 -10.37 -6.56 18.08
C THR A 335 -9.78 -7.29 19.28
N GLY A 336 -10.56 -7.51 20.38
CA GLY A 336 -10.05 -8.16 21.59
C GLY A 336 -9.05 -7.34 22.38
N LYS A 337 -9.02 -6.00 22.20
CA LYS A 337 -8.06 -5.08 22.84
C LYS A 337 -8.68 -4.21 23.93
N GLN A 338 -9.72 -4.72 24.65
CA GLN A 338 -10.42 -3.99 25.72
C GLN A 338 -9.52 -3.65 26.90
N ASP A 339 -8.51 -4.50 27.15
CA ASP A 339 -7.60 -4.36 28.27
C ASP A 339 -6.38 -3.46 27.97
N SER A 340 -6.33 -2.87 26.78
CA SER A 340 -5.24 -1.96 26.40
C SER A 340 -5.11 -0.79 27.38
N LYS A 341 -3.88 -0.53 27.82
CA LYS A 341 -3.49 0.61 28.65
C LYS A 341 -2.80 1.70 27.86
N ARG A 342 -2.12 1.29 26.78
CA ARG A 342 -1.37 2.20 25.91
C ARG A 342 -1.63 1.85 24.45
N LEU A 343 -1.77 2.90 23.66
CA LEU A 343 -1.77 2.84 22.20
C LEU A 343 -0.73 3.85 21.68
N VAL A 344 0.11 3.45 20.76
CA VAL A 344 0.99 4.37 20.04
C VAL A 344 0.85 4.15 18.55
N ILE A 345 0.72 5.24 17.81
CA ILE A 345 0.86 5.26 16.35
C ILE A 345 2.14 6.04 16.01
N ILE A 346 3.07 5.38 15.33
CA ILE A 346 4.32 5.98 14.85
C ILE A 346 4.19 6.20 13.35
N ILE A 347 4.23 7.44 12.91
CA ILE A 347 4.19 7.81 11.48
C ILE A 347 5.62 8.08 11.02
N VAL A 348 6.07 7.34 10.01
CA VAL A 348 7.38 7.50 9.39
C VAL A 348 7.19 8.19 8.06
N ASN A 349 7.50 9.48 8.02
CA ASN A 349 7.31 10.32 6.85
C ASN A 349 8.64 10.61 6.13
N ALA A 350 8.80 10.00 4.97
CA ALA A 350 9.94 10.22 4.07
C ALA A 350 9.60 11.14 2.91
N GLN A 351 8.68 12.09 3.07
CA GLN A 351 8.23 12.96 1.98
C GLN A 351 9.37 13.84 1.45
N ALA A 352 9.46 13.94 0.11
CA ALA A 352 10.38 14.84 -0.56
C ALA A 352 9.90 16.28 -0.49
N GLU A 353 10.82 17.22 -0.54
CA GLU A 353 10.49 18.63 -0.73
C GLU A 353 10.05 18.90 -2.17
N SER A 354 9.08 19.79 -2.33
CA SER A 354 8.64 20.26 -3.65
C SER A 354 9.79 20.93 -4.40
N LYS A 355 9.94 20.66 -5.71
CA LYS A 355 10.96 21.25 -6.55
C LYS A 355 10.75 22.76 -6.71
N THR A 356 11.45 23.55 -5.93
CA THR A 356 11.35 25.02 -5.94
C THR A 356 12.09 25.68 -7.11
N HIS A 357 12.87 24.96 -7.90
CA HIS A 357 13.67 25.53 -8.99
C HIS A 357 12.82 26.14 -10.12
N PHE A 358 11.58 25.64 -10.33
CA PHE A 358 10.67 26.21 -11.34
C PHE A 358 10.32 27.67 -11.06
N SER A 359 10.18 28.05 -9.78
CA SER A 359 9.89 29.43 -9.39
C SER A 359 11.02 30.44 -9.72
N ARG A 360 12.19 29.93 -10.08
CA ARG A 360 13.34 30.74 -10.52
C ARG A 360 13.45 30.89 -12.04
N LEU A 361 12.60 30.21 -12.79
CA LEU A 361 12.62 30.21 -14.25
C LEU A 361 11.42 30.99 -14.80
N ALA A 362 11.69 31.86 -15.76
CA ALA A 362 10.63 32.58 -16.49
C ALA A 362 9.96 31.71 -17.58
N SER A 363 10.58 30.60 -17.94
CA SER A 363 10.05 29.63 -18.92
C SER A 363 8.92 28.79 -18.33
N PRO A 364 7.95 28.36 -19.15
CA PRO A 364 6.94 27.39 -18.71
C PRO A 364 7.56 26.11 -18.17
N VAL A 365 6.88 25.49 -17.18
CA VAL A 365 7.27 24.18 -16.65
C VAL A 365 7.16 23.12 -17.76
N PRO A 366 8.16 22.23 -17.95
CA PRO A 366 8.09 21.16 -18.92
C PRO A 366 6.87 20.27 -18.73
N LEU A 367 6.33 19.71 -19.82
CA LEU A 367 5.09 18.92 -19.80
C LEU A 367 5.14 17.74 -18.81
N LEU A 368 6.25 16.99 -18.82
CA LEU A 368 6.41 15.85 -17.89
C LEU A 368 6.40 16.30 -16.44
N ASP A 369 7.12 17.37 -16.10
CA ASP A 369 7.12 17.93 -14.75
C ASP A 369 5.74 18.50 -14.36
N THR A 370 4.99 19.03 -15.33
CA THR A 370 3.60 19.48 -15.12
C THR A 370 2.69 18.30 -14.77
N ILE A 371 2.79 17.18 -15.51
CA ILE A 371 2.02 15.96 -15.23
C ILE A 371 2.39 15.38 -13.86
N MET A 372 3.69 15.27 -13.57
CA MET A 372 4.15 14.80 -12.25
C MET A 372 3.73 15.76 -11.12
N GLY A 373 3.76 17.06 -11.37
CA GLY A 373 3.29 18.07 -10.42
C GLY A 373 1.79 17.97 -10.15
N ALA A 374 0.98 17.67 -11.16
CA ALA A 374 -0.46 17.51 -11.00
C ALA A 374 -0.84 16.35 -10.05
N THR A 375 0.02 15.37 -9.89
CA THR A 375 -0.17 14.28 -8.91
C THR A 375 0.49 14.60 -7.57
N SER A 376 1.70 15.15 -7.55
CA SER A 376 2.45 15.38 -6.32
C SER A 376 1.95 16.54 -5.47
N ILE A 377 1.39 17.60 -6.10
CA ILE A 377 0.88 18.79 -5.36
C ILE A 377 -0.33 18.41 -4.48
N PRO A 378 -1.41 17.80 -5.01
CA PRO A 378 -2.51 17.33 -4.17
C PRO A 378 -2.07 16.33 -3.09
N LEU A 379 -1.15 15.44 -3.43
CA LEU A 379 -0.61 14.43 -2.51
C LEU A 379 0.08 15.11 -1.30
N ASN A 380 0.85 16.16 -1.52
CA ASN A 380 1.54 16.89 -0.45
C ASN A 380 0.54 17.61 0.48
N GLU A 381 -0.46 18.29 -0.07
CA GLU A 381 -1.53 18.92 0.71
C GLU A 381 -2.34 17.89 1.49
N TYR A 382 -2.66 16.75 0.85
CA TYR A 382 -3.37 15.65 1.50
C TYR A 382 -2.57 15.01 2.65
N THR A 383 -1.24 14.98 2.55
CA THR A 383 -0.36 14.49 3.61
C THR A 383 -0.53 15.32 4.88
N PHE A 384 -0.52 16.64 4.75
CA PHE A 384 -0.74 17.55 5.88
C PHE A 384 -2.13 17.35 6.50
N GLU A 385 -3.19 17.34 5.70
CA GLU A 385 -4.56 17.11 6.16
C GLU A 385 -4.71 15.73 6.85
N SER A 386 -4.01 14.71 6.36
CA SER A 386 -4.00 13.39 6.98
C SER A 386 -3.34 13.40 8.36
N LEU A 387 -2.25 14.14 8.55
CA LEU A 387 -1.62 14.32 9.87
C LEU A 387 -2.57 15.02 10.86
N VAL A 388 -3.25 16.09 10.43
CA VAL A 388 -4.25 16.79 11.23
C VAL A 388 -5.39 15.84 11.62
N ALA A 389 -5.88 15.06 10.65
CA ALA A 389 -6.97 14.12 10.88
C ALA A 389 -6.59 13.00 11.86
N VAL A 390 -5.38 12.44 11.75
CA VAL A 390 -4.88 11.43 12.70
C VAL A 390 -4.74 12.02 14.11
N LYS A 391 -4.18 13.21 14.21
CA LYS A 391 -4.03 13.88 15.50
C LYS A 391 -5.37 14.09 16.23
N SER A 392 -6.39 14.52 15.47
CA SER A 392 -7.75 14.65 16.00
C SER A 392 -8.32 13.30 16.40
N ALA A 393 -8.24 12.31 15.49
CA ALA A 393 -8.76 10.96 15.73
C ALA A 393 -8.13 10.31 16.99
N MET A 394 -6.83 10.52 17.23
CA MET A 394 -6.14 9.99 18.41
C MET A 394 -6.62 10.64 19.72
N ALA A 395 -6.96 11.94 19.71
CA ALA A 395 -7.51 12.63 20.87
C ALA A 395 -8.92 12.11 21.19
N ASP A 396 -9.78 12.00 20.16
CA ASP A 396 -11.12 11.44 20.30
C ASP A 396 -11.07 9.97 20.75
N PHE A 397 -10.17 9.17 20.17
CA PHE A 397 -9.96 7.77 20.52
C PHE A 397 -9.66 7.59 22.01
N SER A 398 -8.75 8.40 22.56
CA SER A 398 -8.35 8.28 23.96
C SER A 398 -9.53 8.52 24.92
N LYS A 399 -10.35 9.51 24.60
CA LYS A 399 -11.55 9.85 25.37
C LYS A 399 -12.62 8.76 25.26
N ASP A 400 -13.00 8.41 24.03
CA ASP A 400 -14.05 7.42 23.78
C ASP A 400 -13.72 6.05 24.36
N PHE A 401 -12.44 5.65 24.33
CA PHE A 401 -11.98 4.39 24.89
C PHE A 401 -12.15 4.37 26.42
N ALA A 402 -11.72 5.43 27.12
CA ALA A 402 -11.83 5.53 28.56
C ALA A 402 -13.29 5.58 29.02
N GLU A 403 -14.11 6.43 28.39
CA GLU A 403 -15.54 6.56 28.70
C GLU A 403 -16.28 5.23 28.45
N GLY A 404 -16.02 4.58 27.32
CA GLY A 404 -16.65 3.30 26.93
C GLY A 404 -16.29 2.17 27.89
N ARG A 405 -15.00 2.06 28.28
CA ARG A 405 -14.53 1.05 29.24
C ARG A 405 -15.15 1.25 30.63
N CYS A 406 -15.21 2.49 31.10
CA CYS A 406 -15.82 2.79 32.39
C CYS A 406 -17.32 2.49 32.36
N ALA A 407 -18.05 2.87 31.33
CA ALA A 407 -19.46 2.57 31.19
C ALA A 407 -19.74 1.05 31.11
N ASP A 408 -18.90 0.30 30.43
CA ASP A 408 -19.03 -1.16 30.33
C ASP A 408 -18.84 -1.84 31.68
N ARG A 409 -17.82 -1.45 32.47
CA ARG A 409 -17.60 -1.96 33.84
C ARG A 409 -18.77 -1.63 34.79
N VAL A 410 -19.28 -0.38 34.74
CA VAL A 410 -20.48 -0.01 35.48
C VAL A 410 -21.66 -0.91 35.14
N SER A 411 -21.89 -1.17 33.83
CA SER A 411 -23.00 -2.00 33.37
C SER A 411 -22.93 -3.45 33.85
N LYS A 412 -21.70 -3.96 34.07
CA LYS A 412 -21.42 -5.31 34.57
C LYS A 412 -21.34 -5.39 36.09
N GLY A 413 -21.40 -4.27 36.78
CA GLY A 413 -21.24 -4.21 38.26
C GLY A 413 -19.79 -4.51 38.71
N GLU A 414 -18.80 -4.28 37.81
CA GLU A 414 -17.38 -4.48 38.07
C GLU A 414 -16.76 -3.23 38.75
N ASP A 415 -15.58 -3.41 39.36
CA ASP A 415 -14.81 -2.29 39.89
C ASP A 415 -14.38 -1.32 38.78
N THR A 416 -14.66 -0.04 38.98
CA THR A 416 -14.34 1.04 38.05
C THR A 416 -12.97 1.67 38.29
N ALA A 417 -12.23 1.25 39.34
CA ALA A 417 -10.89 1.77 39.58
C ALA A 417 -9.99 1.59 38.37
N GLY A 418 -9.35 2.70 37.95
CA GLY A 418 -8.45 2.70 36.76
C GLY A 418 -9.11 2.42 35.43
N CYS A 419 -10.45 2.47 35.32
CA CYS A 419 -11.12 2.27 34.03
C CYS A 419 -10.76 3.37 32.97
N ASP A 420 -10.37 4.54 33.46
CA ASP A 420 -9.94 5.69 32.64
C ASP A 420 -8.42 5.72 32.37
N GLU A 421 -7.67 4.76 32.90
CA GLU A 421 -6.22 4.66 32.69
C GLU A 421 -5.87 4.17 31.27
N PHE A 422 -6.09 5.01 30.28
CA PHE A 422 -5.71 4.77 28.90
C PHE A 422 -5.01 5.99 28.32
N LYS A 423 -3.92 5.78 27.57
CA LYS A 423 -3.24 6.85 26.87
C LYS A 423 -2.97 6.45 25.43
N ALA A 424 -3.38 7.31 24.51
CA ALA A 424 -3.03 7.23 23.09
C ALA A 424 -1.92 8.23 22.76
N ASN A 425 -0.87 7.79 22.09
CA ASN A 425 0.29 8.58 21.68
C ASN A 425 0.39 8.61 20.17
N LEU A 426 0.63 9.79 19.61
CA LEU A 426 1.00 9.97 18.20
C LEU A 426 2.45 10.46 18.16
N ILE A 427 3.29 9.73 17.42
CA ILE A 427 4.70 10.06 17.21
C ILE A 427 4.91 10.20 15.70
N VAL A 428 5.50 11.29 15.28
CA VAL A 428 5.88 11.50 13.87
C VAL A 428 7.40 11.51 13.80
N ILE A 429 7.94 10.70 12.92
CA ILE A 429 9.37 10.64 12.55
C ILE A 429 9.45 11.16 11.14
N ASP A 430 9.92 12.39 10.98
CA ASP A 430 9.91 13.12 9.72
C ASP A 430 11.33 13.56 9.34
N LEU A 431 11.65 13.57 8.05
CA LEU A 431 12.92 14.12 7.56
C LEU A 431 13.09 15.60 7.93
N ASP A 432 12.01 16.33 8.21
CA ASP A 432 12.05 17.70 8.70
C ASP A 432 12.63 17.84 10.11
N ASP A 433 12.62 16.75 10.90
CA ASP A 433 13.17 16.72 12.25
C ASP A 433 14.71 16.66 12.29
N ILE A 434 15.38 16.48 11.15
CA ILE A 434 16.85 16.48 11.04
C ILE A 434 17.35 17.89 11.38
N LYS A 435 18.18 18.02 12.44
CA LYS A 435 18.69 19.31 12.92
C LYS A 435 19.69 19.95 11.97
N ASP A 436 20.58 19.14 11.38
CA ASP A 436 21.52 19.63 10.36
C ASP A 436 20.77 20.02 9.09
N LYS A 437 20.69 21.33 8.85
CA LYS A 437 19.98 21.88 7.71
C LYS A 437 20.51 21.38 6.36
N GLN A 438 21.84 21.22 6.21
CA GLN A 438 22.42 20.79 4.95
C GLN A 438 22.08 19.32 4.68
N LYS A 439 22.19 18.46 5.70
CA LYS A 439 21.79 17.05 5.64
C LYS A 439 20.31 16.93 5.34
N ARG A 440 19.47 17.66 6.04
CA ARG A 440 18.00 17.69 5.83
C ARG A 440 17.63 18.07 4.40
N ASP A 441 18.10 19.25 3.93
CA ASP A 441 17.80 19.76 2.60
C ASP A 441 18.27 18.77 1.52
N ARG A 442 19.45 18.13 1.69
CA ARG A 442 19.95 17.12 0.78
C ARG A 442 19.10 15.86 0.76
N LEU A 443 18.72 15.30 1.91
CA LEU A 443 17.93 14.07 1.99
C LEU A 443 16.50 14.26 1.49
N LYS A 444 15.89 15.42 1.74
CA LYS A 444 14.57 15.79 1.21
C LYS A 444 14.56 16.02 -0.31
N GLN A 445 15.70 16.33 -0.91
CA GLN A 445 15.81 16.51 -2.37
C GLN A 445 16.12 15.21 -3.12
N LEU A 446 16.37 14.09 -2.43
CA LEU A 446 16.54 12.80 -3.08
C LEU A 446 15.30 12.44 -3.90
N PRO A 447 15.49 11.88 -5.11
CA PRO A 447 14.37 11.57 -5.99
C PRO A 447 13.47 10.47 -5.40
N THR A 448 12.20 10.49 -5.80
CA THR A 448 11.31 9.34 -5.63
C THR A 448 11.60 8.37 -6.79
N SER A 449 12.54 7.48 -6.59
CA SER A 449 13.04 6.50 -7.57
C SER A 449 13.29 5.16 -6.89
N PHE A 450 13.53 4.12 -7.69
CA PHE A 450 13.93 2.80 -7.19
C PHE A 450 15.44 2.56 -7.34
N VAL A 451 16.21 3.64 -7.23
CA VAL A 451 17.67 3.61 -7.15
C VAL A 451 18.18 4.81 -6.34
N LEU A 452 19.06 4.57 -5.39
CA LEU A 452 19.85 5.58 -4.67
C LEU A 452 21.29 5.13 -4.59
N ASN A 453 22.22 6.08 -4.38
CA ASN A 453 23.58 5.72 -4.08
C ASN A 453 23.68 5.03 -2.71
N PRO A 454 24.56 4.03 -2.51
CA PRO A 454 24.71 3.36 -1.23
C PRO A 454 24.91 4.30 -0.04
N SER A 455 25.67 5.39 -0.21
CA SER A 455 25.86 6.40 0.82
C SER A 455 24.59 7.18 1.18
N GLU A 456 23.70 7.40 0.22
CA GLU A 456 22.40 8.06 0.45
C GLU A 456 21.44 7.15 1.25
N VAL A 457 21.50 5.85 0.99
CA VAL A 457 20.79 4.83 1.78
C VAL A 457 21.27 4.85 3.23
N ASP A 458 22.59 4.83 3.45
CA ASP A 458 23.19 4.87 4.79
C ASP A 458 22.85 6.17 5.52
N ASP A 459 22.87 7.31 4.82
CA ASP A 459 22.49 8.60 5.40
C ASP A 459 21.03 8.65 5.85
N LEU A 460 20.10 8.04 5.09
CA LEU A 460 18.67 7.95 5.44
C LEU A 460 18.45 7.06 6.67
N ARG A 461 19.11 5.90 6.72
CA ARG A 461 19.08 4.99 7.88
C ARG A 461 19.58 5.67 9.15
N ASN A 462 20.72 6.33 9.04
CA ASN A 462 21.34 7.06 10.16
C ASN A 462 20.46 8.27 10.59
N ALA A 463 19.80 8.95 9.66
CA ALA A 463 18.89 10.03 9.98
C ALA A 463 17.69 9.54 10.80
N ALA A 464 17.12 8.37 10.46
CA ALA A 464 16.03 7.78 11.24
C ALA A 464 16.44 7.49 12.69
N LYS A 465 17.64 6.91 12.91
CA LYS A 465 18.18 6.63 14.24
C LYS A 465 18.43 7.93 15.04
N GLU A 466 18.99 8.95 14.39
CA GLU A 466 19.25 10.26 14.97
C GLU A 466 17.93 10.92 15.44
N ILE A 467 16.91 10.95 14.57
CA ILE A 467 15.61 11.54 14.87
C ILE A 467 14.96 10.82 16.06
N ILE A 468 14.92 9.49 16.07
CA ILE A 468 14.36 8.71 17.17
C ILE A 468 15.09 8.99 18.48
N GLY A 469 16.43 9.02 18.47
CA GLY A 469 17.25 9.31 19.64
C GLY A 469 17.02 10.71 20.20
N GLU A 470 16.72 11.69 19.34
CA GLU A 470 16.53 13.09 19.71
C GLU A 470 15.08 13.53 19.92
N SER A 471 14.11 12.73 19.47
CA SER A 471 12.68 13.04 19.58
C SER A 471 12.19 13.04 21.01
N LYS A 472 11.86 14.23 21.53
CA LYS A 472 11.32 14.39 22.88
C LYS A 472 10.01 13.61 23.09
N THR A 473 9.18 13.57 22.06
CA THR A 473 7.89 12.84 22.11
C THR A 473 8.13 11.34 22.19
N PHE A 474 9.06 10.80 21.41
CA PHE A 474 9.44 9.41 21.45
C PHE A 474 10.09 9.03 22.77
N GLN A 475 11.05 9.82 23.27
CA GLN A 475 11.73 9.60 24.56
C GLN A 475 10.73 9.65 25.72
N LYS A 476 9.78 10.59 25.68
CA LYS A 476 8.71 10.63 26.70
C LYS A 476 7.87 9.36 26.66
N PHE A 477 7.49 8.88 25.48
CA PHE A 477 6.73 7.63 25.34
C PHE A 477 7.49 6.45 25.95
N ILE A 478 8.78 6.28 25.63
CA ILE A 478 9.61 5.21 26.20
C ILE A 478 9.70 5.32 27.72
N ASN A 479 9.90 6.51 28.25
CA ASN A 479 9.94 6.72 29.71
C ASN A 479 8.58 6.44 30.40
N ASP A 480 7.47 6.65 29.70
CA ASP A 480 6.12 6.35 30.21
C ASP A 480 5.81 4.82 30.20
N LEU A 481 6.61 4.01 29.48
CA LEU A 481 6.51 2.54 29.46
C LEU A 481 7.40 1.88 30.53
N ASN A 482 8.53 2.49 30.88
CA ASN A 482 9.50 1.99 31.87
C ASN A 482 9.14 2.48 33.29
#